data_2e0e34e3746f02a1916335e1d9bf0627
#
_entry.id   2e0e34e3746f02a1916335e1d9bf0627
#
_cell.length_a   1.000
_cell.length_b   1.000
_cell.length_c   1.000
_cell.angle_alpha   90.00
_cell.angle_beta   90.00
_cell.angle_gamma   90.00
#
_symmetry.space_group_name_H-M   'P 1'
#
loop_
_entity.id
_entity.type
_entity.pdbx_description
1 polymer ?
#
loop_
_entity_poly.entity_id
_entity_poly.type
_entity_poly.pdbx_seq_one_letter_code
_entity_poly.pdbx_strand_id
1 'polypeptide(L)'
;IRALSEWLAEQLNTIAYTTFLRRESIGNITLQDAVSLDDLSPDNWFRYQLSYKQIFPDYAYLKLKTDDFAKVMNGMDIAVSNGTNDKYLLLKEEKICAVAKRMNNLIHPVIVLK
;
A
#
# COMPACT_ATOMS: atom_id res chain seq x y z
N ILE A 1 -4.20 -3.72 -18.96
CA ILE A 1 -5.03 -4.63 -19.79
C ILE A 1 -5.47 -3.93 -21.06
N ARG A 2 -5.98 -2.69 -21.03
CA ARG A 2 -6.36 -1.95 -22.25
C ARG A 2 -5.19 -1.87 -23.25
N ALA A 3 -4.04 -1.36 -22.83
CA ALA A 3 -2.82 -1.31 -23.64
C ALA A 3 -2.37 -2.69 -24.16
N LEU A 4 -2.62 -3.77 -23.40
CA LEU A 4 -2.34 -5.13 -23.85
C LEU A 4 -3.25 -5.55 -25.02
N SER A 5 -4.53 -5.17 -24.98
CA SER A 5 -5.46 -5.45 -26.09
C SER A 5 -5.05 -4.73 -27.38
N GLU A 6 -4.65 -3.47 -27.25
CA GLU A 6 -4.15 -2.65 -28.36
C GLU A 6 -2.85 -3.23 -28.92
N TRP A 7 -1.87 -3.53 -28.07
CA TRP A 7 -0.62 -4.14 -28.48
C TRP A 7 -0.83 -5.49 -29.19
N LEU A 8 -1.73 -6.35 -28.67
CA LEU A 8 -2.03 -7.63 -29.31
C LEU A 8 -2.66 -7.45 -30.68
N ALA A 9 -3.55 -6.46 -30.82
CA ALA A 9 -4.16 -6.13 -32.12
C ALA A 9 -3.12 -5.70 -33.15
N GLU A 10 -2.14 -4.87 -32.74
CA GLU A 10 -1.02 -4.49 -33.62
C GLU A 10 -0.21 -5.69 -34.08
N GLN A 11 0.12 -6.65 -33.17
CA GLN A 11 0.85 -7.87 -33.53
C GLN A 11 0.10 -8.75 -34.51
N LEU A 12 -1.22 -8.70 -34.48
CA LEU A 12 -2.09 -9.48 -35.36
C LEU A 12 -2.56 -8.70 -36.61
N ASN A 13 -2.04 -7.49 -36.85
CA ASN A 13 -2.46 -6.58 -37.91
C ASN A 13 -3.99 -6.39 -38.00
N THR A 14 -4.63 -6.18 -36.85
CA THR A 14 -6.07 -5.96 -36.70
C THR A 14 -6.37 -4.83 -35.73
N ILE A 15 -7.63 -4.60 -35.45
CA ILE A 15 -8.11 -3.62 -34.48
C ILE A 15 -8.78 -4.37 -33.32
N ALA A 16 -8.47 -4.01 -32.10
CA ALA A 16 -9.15 -4.51 -30.91
C ALA A 16 -9.37 -3.41 -29.89
N TYR A 17 -10.43 -3.55 -29.12
CA TYR A 17 -10.71 -2.69 -27.98
C TYR A 17 -11.33 -3.50 -26.84
N THR A 18 -11.10 -3.05 -25.62
CA THR A 18 -11.66 -3.71 -24.43
C THR A 18 -13.13 -3.31 -24.29
N THR A 19 -14.04 -4.26 -24.42
CA THR A 19 -15.49 -4.03 -24.26
C THR A 19 -15.93 -4.04 -22.80
N PHE A 20 -15.24 -4.83 -21.98
CA PHE A 20 -15.53 -4.95 -20.55
C PHE A 20 -14.25 -5.20 -19.77
N LEU A 21 -14.11 -4.54 -18.64
CA LEU A 21 -13.01 -4.72 -17.70
C LEU A 21 -13.51 -4.53 -16.27
N ARG A 22 -13.34 -5.54 -15.42
CA ARG A 22 -13.66 -5.50 -14.03
C ARG A 22 -12.44 -5.87 -13.19
N ARG A 23 -12.12 -5.06 -12.20
CA ARG A 23 -11.08 -5.39 -11.22
C ARG A 23 -11.71 -6.20 -10.10
N GLU A 24 -11.28 -7.44 -9.93
CA GLU A 24 -11.81 -8.37 -8.93
C GLU A 24 -11.13 -8.20 -7.57
N SER A 25 -9.84 -7.82 -7.57
CA SER A 25 -9.07 -7.61 -6.33
C SER A 25 -7.89 -6.65 -6.51
N ILE A 26 -7.39 -6.15 -5.39
CA ILE A 26 -6.11 -5.45 -5.25
C ILE A 26 -5.42 -6.03 -4.03
N GLY A 27 -4.39 -6.88 -4.24
CA GLY A 27 -3.80 -7.65 -3.15
C GLY A 27 -4.85 -8.55 -2.50
N ASN A 28 -5.00 -8.42 -1.18
CA ASN A 28 -5.97 -9.19 -0.40
C ASN A 28 -7.37 -8.53 -0.32
N ILE A 29 -7.54 -7.36 -0.89
CA ILE A 29 -8.82 -6.64 -0.90
C ILE A 29 -9.59 -7.08 -2.15
N THR A 30 -10.80 -7.59 -1.93
CA THR A 30 -11.68 -8.11 -2.98
C THR A 30 -12.89 -7.22 -3.20
N LEU A 31 -13.71 -7.55 -4.20
CA LEU A 31 -14.98 -6.86 -4.43
C LEU A 31 -15.97 -6.99 -3.25
N GLN A 32 -15.81 -8.01 -2.41
CA GLN A 32 -16.65 -8.16 -1.21
C GLN A 32 -16.33 -7.12 -0.13
N ASP A 33 -15.10 -6.59 -0.15
CA ASP A 33 -14.67 -5.51 0.75
C ASP A 33 -15.02 -4.11 0.19
N ALA A 34 -15.49 -4.05 -1.05
CA ALA A 34 -15.84 -2.81 -1.71
C ALA A 34 -17.27 -2.36 -1.38
N VAL A 35 -17.46 -1.07 -1.29
CA VAL A 35 -18.76 -0.44 -1.13
C VAL A 35 -19.10 0.35 -2.40
N SER A 36 -20.39 0.41 -2.76
CA SER A 36 -20.84 1.23 -3.88
C SER A 36 -20.58 2.71 -3.61
N LEU A 37 -20.23 3.43 -4.66
CA LEU A 37 -20.03 4.88 -4.56
C LEU A 37 -21.34 5.60 -4.15
N ASP A 38 -22.48 5.06 -4.55
CA ASP A 38 -23.81 5.59 -4.23
C ASP A 38 -24.16 5.43 -2.73
N ASP A 39 -23.51 4.47 -2.05
CA ASP A 39 -23.70 4.23 -0.61
C ASP A 39 -22.76 5.08 0.26
N LEU A 40 -21.80 5.79 -0.33
CA LEU A 40 -20.84 6.64 0.37
C LEU A 40 -21.35 8.08 0.51
N SER A 41 -21.14 8.63 1.69
CA SER A 41 -21.41 10.05 1.97
C SER A 41 -20.30 10.65 2.83
N PRO A 42 -20.18 11.99 2.93
CA PRO A 42 -19.26 12.65 3.85
C PRO A 42 -19.42 12.23 5.31
N ASP A 43 -20.64 11.75 5.70
CA ASP A 43 -20.98 11.39 7.07
C ASP A 43 -20.74 9.91 7.39
N ASN A 44 -20.47 9.07 6.39
CA ASN A 44 -20.37 7.62 6.61
C ASN A 44 -19.08 6.95 6.05
N TRP A 45 -18.30 7.60 5.18
CA TRP A 45 -17.16 7.01 4.50
C TRP A 45 -16.13 6.37 5.46
N PHE A 46 -15.96 6.92 6.65
CA PHE A 46 -15.01 6.42 7.65
C PHE A 46 -15.37 5.02 8.19
N ARG A 47 -16.65 4.59 8.08
CA ARG A 47 -17.10 3.25 8.48
C ARG A 47 -16.62 2.17 7.54
N TYR A 48 -16.31 2.54 6.30
CA TYR A 48 -15.81 1.65 5.24
C TYR A 48 -14.30 1.70 5.09
N GLN A 49 -13.62 2.45 5.94
CA GLN A 49 -12.17 2.55 5.91
C GLN A 49 -11.54 1.23 6.34
N LEU A 50 -10.74 0.65 5.44
CA LEU A 50 -9.97 -0.55 5.75
C LEU A 50 -8.82 -0.22 6.72
N SER A 51 -8.58 -1.11 7.66
CA SER A 51 -7.42 -1.00 8.55
C SER A 51 -6.13 -1.29 7.78
N TYR A 52 -5.05 -0.70 8.21
CA TYR A 52 -3.73 -0.97 7.63
C TYR A 52 -3.34 -2.45 7.70
N LYS A 53 -3.81 -3.17 8.73
CA LYS A 53 -3.57 -4.61 8.87
C LYS A 53 -4.27 -5.43 7.79
N GLN A 54 -5.44 -5.00 7.34
CA GLN A 54 -6.14 -5.62 6.21
C GLN A 54 -5.45 -5.31 4.88
N ILE A 55 -4.93 -4.07 4.73
CA ILE A 55 -4.26 -3.64 3.49
C ILE A 55 -2.86 -4.25 3.38
N PHE A 56 -2.13 -4.35 4.50
CA PHE A 56 -0.74 -4.80 4.57
C PHE A 56 -0.55 -5.94 5.59
N PRO A 57 -1.16 -7.13 5.37
CA PRO A 57 -1.11 -8.22 6.34
C PRO A 57 0.30 -8.78 6.60
N ASP A 58 1.18 -8.70 5.59
CA ASP A 58 2.55 -9.23 5.64
C ASP A 58 3.58 -8.23 6.17
N TYR A 59 3.15 -7.03 6.60
CA TYR A 59 4.05 -6.02 7.12
C TYR A 59 4.15 -6.09 8.64
N ALA A 60 5.36 -6.04 9.17
CA ALA A 60 5.59 -5.87 10.58
C ALA A 60 5.37 -4.41 11.00
N TYR A 61 4.89 -4.21 12.22
CA TYR A 61 4.65 -2.89 12.79
C TYR A 61 5.80 -2.51 13.70
N LEU A 62 6.38 -1.33 13.49
CA LEU A 62 7.44 -0.78 14.33
C LEU A 62 7.04 0.60 14.85
N LYS A 63 6.90 0.71 16.18
CA LYS A 63 6.67 2.00 16.83
C LYS A 63 7.99 2.76 16.94
N LEU A 64 8.01 3.99 16.44
CA LEU A 64 9.20 4.84 16.42
C LEU A 64 9.33 5.64 17.73
N LYS A 65 10.56 5.72 18.22
CA LYS A 65 10.95 6.72 19.21
C LYS A 65 11.06 8.09 18.55
N THR A 66 11.08 9.16 19.35
CA THR A 66 11.10 10.54 18.82
C THR A 66 12.27 10.81 17.89
N ASP A 67 13.48 10.32 18.26
CA ASP A 67 14.69 10.54 17.47
C ASP A 67 14.65 9.79 16.13
N ASP A 68 14.13 8.55 16.13
CA ASP A 68 14.00 7.74 14.93
C ASP A 68 12.88 8.28 14.02
N PHE A 69 11.81 8.81 14.59
CA PHE A 69 10.77 9.49 13.82
C PHE A 69 11.34 10.67 13.03
N ALA A 70 12.15 11.52 13.66
CA ALA A 70 12.77 12.65 12.98
C ALA A 70 13.66 12.20 11.80
N LYS A 71 14.42 11.11 11.96
CA LYS A 71 15.23 10.52 10.88
C LYS A 71 14.34 10.02 9.74
N VAL A 72 13.32 9.21 10.05
CA VAL A 72 12.40 8.63 9.07
C VAL A 72 11.68 9.71 8.26
N MET A 73 11.22 10.78 8.91
CA MET A 73 10.56 11.89 8.22
C MET A 73 11.47 12.63 7.23
N ASN A 74 12.78 12.51 7.40
CA ASN A 74 13.80 13.02 6.47
C ASN A 74 14.32 11.94 5.50
N GLY A 75 13.69 10.76 5.44
CA GLY A 75 14.09 9.67 4.55
C GLY A 75 15.36 8.94 4.97
N MET A 76 15.80 9.12 6.22
CA MET A 76 17.02 8.50 6.74
C MET A 76 16.75 7.11 7.32
N ASP A 77 17.73 6.25 7.24
CA ASP A 77 17.69 4.92 7.80
C ASP A 77 17.70 4.93 9.33
N ILE A 78 17.07 3.91 9.92
CA ILE A 78 17.13 3.66 11.35
C ILE A 78 17.66 2.26 11.64
N ALA A 79 18.40 2.10 12.72
CA ALA A 79 18.92 0.81 13.14
C ALA A 79 17.80 -0.06 13.76
N VAL A 80 17.81 -1.35 13.41
CA VAL A 80 16.96 -2.35 14.05
C VAL A 80 17.82 -3.47 14.57
N SER A 81 17.71 -3.75 15.86
CA SER A 81 18.53 -4.77 16.52
C SER A 81 18.00 -6.19 16.34
N ASN A 82 16.69 -6.38 16.21
CA ASN A 82 16.06 -7.70 16.11
C ASN A 82 14.86 -7.65 15.16
N GLY A 83 14.71 -8.68 14.32
CA GLY A 83 13.57 -8.86 13.44
C GLY A 83 13.95 -9.64 12.19
N THR A 84 13.05 -10.49 11.73
CA THR A 84 13.21 -11.31 10.52
C THR A 84 12.37 -10.80 9.35
N ASN A 85 11.54 -9.79 9.60
CA ASN A 85 10.63 -9.26 8.57
C ASN A 85 11.38 -8.35 7.60
N ASP A 86 11.00 -8.42 6.33
CA ASP A 86 11.58 -7.59 5.27
C ASP A 86 10.83 -6.26 5.08
N LYS A 87 9.55 -6.23 5.45
CA LYS A 87 8.65 -5.09 5.22
C LYS A 87 8.08 -4.58 6.53
N TYR A 88 8.08 -3.26 6.68
CA TYR A 88 7.63 -2.59 7.90
C TYR A 88 6.66 -1.44 7.62
N LEU A 89 5.68 -1.30 8.51
CA LEU A 89 4.92 -0.08 8.69
C LEU A 89 5.45 0.62 9.94
N LEU A 90 5.96 1.83 9.76
CA LEU A 90 6.53 2.64 10.84
C LEU A 90 5.44 3.53 11.41
N LEU A 91 5.28 3.48 12.75
CA LEU A 91 4.21 4.19 13.45
C LEU A 91 4.78 5.23 14.41
N LYS A 92 4.11 6.36 14.49
CA LYS A 92 4.23 7.35 15.56
C LYS A 92 2.84 7.56 16.15
N GLU A 93 2.68 7.31 17.46
CA GLU A 93 1.40 7.49 18.17
C GLU A 93 0.20 6.81 17.49
N GLU A 94 0.35 5.53 17.09
CA GLU A 94 -0.65 4.70 16.39
C GLU A 94 -0.97 5.14 14.95
N LYS A 95 -0.33 6.19 14.43
CA LYS A 95 -0.44 6.61 13.03
C LYS A 95 0.73 6.08 12.22
N ILE A 96 0.46 5.55 11.04
CA ILE A 96 1.53 5.17 10.10
C ILE A 96 2.14 6.44 9.52
N CYS A 97 3.45 6.57 9.64
CA CYS A 97 4.23 7.69 9.11
C CYS A 97 5.14 7.27 7.95
N ALA A 98 5.44 5.98 7.81
CA ALA A 98 6.20 5.52 6.66
C ALA A 98 5.95 4.04 6.37
N VAL A 99 6.15 3.68 5.10
CA VAL A 99 6.34 2.30 4.62
C VAL A 99 7.84 2.09 4.42
N ALA A 100 8.37 1.02 4.96
CA ALA A 100 9.80 0.78 4.97
C ALA A 100 10.15 -0.68 4.62
N LYS A 101 11.38 -0.89 4.20
CA LYS A 101 11.97 -2.20 3.97
C LYS A 101 13.23 -2.39 4.80
N ARG A 102 13.53 -3.62 5.15
CA ARG A 102 14.78 -3.97 5.81
C ARG A 102 15.91 -4.06 4.79
N MET A 103 17.05 -3.52 5.17
CA MET A 103 18.33 -3.64 4.46
C MET A 103 19.40 -4.00 5.49
N ASN A 104 19.71 -5.28 5.64
CA ASN A 104 20.60 -5.81 6.68
C ASN A 104 20.10 -5.46 8.09
N ASN A 105 20.86 -4.67 8.84
CA ASN A 105 20.52 -4.21 10.20
C ASN A 105 19.86 -2.82 10.24
N LEU A 106 19.47 -2.32 9.06
CA LEU A 106 18.81 -1.02 8.91
C LEU A 106 17.40 -1.20 8.36
N ILE A 107 16.54 -0.27 8.69
CA ILE A 107 15.22 -0.08 8.09
C ILE A 107 15.27 1.19 7.25
N HIS A 108 15.05 1.03 5.96
CA HIS A 108 15.03 2.11 4.97
C HIS A 108 13.59 2.53 4.68
N PRO A 109 13.18 3.79 4.95
CA PRO A 109 11.87 4.28 4.56
C PRO A 109 11.76 4.41 3.04
N VAL A 110 10.82 3.68 2.44
CA VAL A 110 10.56 3.69 0.99
C VAL A 110 9.54 4.78 0.64
N ILE A 111 8.53 4.93 1.50
CA ILE A 111 7.49 5.95 1.35
C ILE A 111 7.32 6.63 2.70
N VAL A 112 7.46 7.95 2.74
CA VAL A 112 7.19 8.78 3.91
C VAL A 112 5.86 9.48 3.72
N LEU A 113 4.95 9.30 4.70
CA LEU A 113 3.63 9.91 4.71
C LEU A 113 3.70 11.22 5.52
N LYS A 114 3.39 12.32 4.88
CA LYS A 114 3.38 13.67 5.49
C LYS A 114 1.96 14.09 5.87
#